data_cd84cf30f53075e95e7f3b229d8e21a9
#
_entry.id   cd84cf30f53075e95e7f3b229d8e21a9
#
_cell.length_a   1.000
_cell.length_b   1.000
_cell.length_c   1.000
_cell.angle_alpha   90.00
_cell.angle_beta   90.00
_cell.angle_gamma   90.00
#
_symmetry.space_group_name_H-M   'P 1'
#
loop_
_entity.id
_entity.type
_entity.pdbx_description
1 polymer ?
#
loop_
_entity_poly.entity_id
_entity_poly.type
_entity_poly.pdbx_seq_one_letter_code
_entity_poly.pdbx_strand_id
1 'polypeptide(L)'
;HGMRCRRLTWNPNYKGIDDWQLALRRKEQKMKEDPGMTFKEQYLNGLCGLEMLEACTEKWHAMKVDSISLREYLGLTEQEYDAYLQTDPGVSFQELLDSQRKTQRFRVYQLDLEHGETRAFAFGGIDALHKAGFQQPPAAEYTLVYDGELTCPVGQDERDILERIFARYNQAFPPDYLGRSIAPSDVLELYDESERRYFYCDMAGFLQVKFSPALAKKA
;
A
#
# COMPACT_ATOMS: atom_id res chain seq x y z
N HIS A 1 -1.94 -22.01 -23.69
CA HIS A 1 -2.03 -22.05 -22.22
C HIS A 1 -2.55 -20.68 -21.77
N GLY A 2 -3.87 -20.62 -21.45
CA GLY A 2 -4.48 -19.39 -20.96
C GLY A 2 -3.96 -19.05 -19.57
N MET A 3 -3.25 -17.92 -19.46
CA MET A 3 -2.84 -17.38 -18.18
C MET A 3 -4.10 -16.89 -17.45
N ARG A 4 -4.42 -17.44 -16.28
CA ARG A 4 -5.52 -16.95 -15.44
C ARG A 4 -5.08 -15.61 -14.84
N CYS A 5 -5.68 -14.51 -15.28
CA CYS A 5 -5.52 -13.22 -14.62
C CYS A 5 -6.19 -13.27 -13.25
N ARG A 6 -5.45 -12.94 -12.19
CA ARG A 6 -5.99 -12.80 -10.84
C ARG A 6 -6.50 -11.38 -10.66
N ARG A 7 -7.82 -11.21 -10.45
CA ARG A 7 -8.42 -9.93 -10.08
C ARG A 7 -8.38 -9.78 -8.57
N LEU A 8 -7.82 -8.67 -8.10
CA LEU A 8 -7.85 -8.25 -6.71
C LEU A 8 -8.89 -7.13 -6.58
N THR A 9 -10.08 -7.45 -6.08
CA THR A 9 -11.19 -6.51 -5.95
C THR A 9 -11.10 -5.73 -4.66
N TRP A 10 -11.66 -4.52 -4.64
CA TRP A 10 -11.89 -3.76 -3.41
C TRP A 10 -12.70 -4.57 -2.39
N ASN A 11 -12.66 -4.14 -1.15
CA ASN A 11 -13.55 -4.66 -0.13
C ASN A 11 -15.01 -4.50 -0.63
N PRO A 12 -15.83 -5.58 -0.60
CA PRO A 12 -17.20 -5.57 -1.15
C PRO A 12 -18.16 -4.56 -0.50
N ASN A 13 -17.77 -3.94 0.61
CA ASN A 13 -18.54 -2.89 1.26
C ASN A 13 -18.47 -1.54 0.55
N TYR A 14 -17.62 -1.38 -0.48
CA TYR A 14 -17.50 -0.14 -1.26
C TYR A 14 -18.17 -0.26 -2.61
N LYS A 15 -19.02 0.70 -2.95
CA LYS A 15 -19.82 0.72 -4.20
C LYS A 15 -19.01 1.23 -5.39
N GLY A 16 -17.87 1.87 -5.17
CA GLY A 16 -17.02 2.42 -6.20
C GLY A 16 -15.75 3.07 -5.62
N ILE A 17 -14.93 3.60 -6.52
CA ILE A 17 -13.63 4.20 -6.17
C ILE A 17 -13.79 5.41 -5.25
N ASP A 18 -14.85 6.21 -5.45
CA ASP A 18 -15.12 7.41 -4.65
C ASP A 18 -15.51 7.04 -3.21
N ASP A 19 -16.38 6.03 -3.04
CA ASP A 19 -16.75 5.50 -1.72
C ASP A 19 -15.54 4.91 -1.00
N TRP A 20 -14.70 4.20 -1.73
CA TRP A 20 -13.48 3.63 -1.21
C TRP A 20 -12.47 4.71 -0.83
N GLN A 21 -12.24 5.73 -1.66
CA GLN A 21 -11.38 6.87 -1.33
C GLN A 21 -11.89 7.63 -0.11
N LEU A 22 -13.20 7.84 -0.02
CA LEU A 22 -13.82 8.51 1.13
C LEU A 22 -13.66 7.67 2.41
N ALA A 23 -13.81 6.34 2.30
CA ALA A 23 -13.61 5.44 3.42
C ALA A 23 -12.14 5.37 3.86
N LEU A 24 -11.19 5.41 2.90
CA LEU A 24 -9.75 5.51 3.21
C LEU A 24 -9.43 6.83 3.93
N ARG A 25 -9.90 7.97 3.42
CA ARG A 25 -9.71 9.27 4.08
C ARG A 25 -10.27 9.28 5.50
N ARG A 26 -11.46 8.69 5.71
CA ARG A 26 -12.06 8.52 7.04
C ARG A 26 -11.25 7.60 7.93
N LYS A 27 -10.73 6.49 7.37
CA LYS A 27 -9.88 5.54 8.09
C LYS A 27 -8.57 6.17 8.52
N GLU A 28 -7.93 6.98 7.66
CA GLU A 28 -6.68 7.67 7.97
C GLU A 28 -6.89 8.86 8.93
N GLN A 29 -8.00 9.58 8.80
CA GLN A 29 -8.36 10.64 9.74
C GLN A 29 -8.61 10.04 11.13
N LYS A 30 -9.30 8.90 11.18
CA LYS A 30 -9.50 8.11 12.39
C LYS A 30 -8.19 7.52 12.93
N MET A 31 -7.25 7.13 12.05
CA MET A 31 -5.89 6.68 12.42
C MET A 31 -5.01 7.81 12.99
N LYS A 32 -5.27 9.07 12.65
CA LYS A 32 -4.59 10.24 13.26
C LYS A 32 -5.18 10.64 14.60
N GLU A 33 -6.48 10.40 14.82
CA GLU A 33 -7.20 10.84 16.04
C GLU A 33 -7.28 9.72 17.10
N ASP A 34 -7.46 8.47 16.72
CA ASP A 34 -7.37 7.27 17.56
C ASP A 34 -7.20 6.06 16.62
N PRO A 35 -5.98 5.68 16.30
CA PRO A 35 -5.77 4.57 15.40
C PRO A 35 -6.22 3.31 16.12
N GLY A 36 -7.25 2.64 15.60
CA GLY A 36 -7.58 1.27 16.00
C GLY A 36 -6.44 0.27 15.72
N MET A 37 -5.23 0.79 15.41
CA MET A 37 -3.99 0.05 15.23
C MET A 37 -3.12 0.18 16.47
N THR A 38 -2.62 -0.94 16.93
CA THR A 38 -1.63 -1.00 18.01
C THR A 38 -0.32 -0.34 17.59
N PHE A 39 0.54 0.00 18.56
CA PHE A 39 1.90 0.48 18.28
C PHE A 39 2.63 -0.47 17.31
N LYS A 40 2.59 -1.79 17.58
CA LYS A 40 3.25 -2.78 16.73
C LYS A 40 2.75 -2.74 15.29
N GLU A 41 1.45 -2.70 15.07
CA GLU A 41 0.88 -2.60 13.72
C GLU A 41 1.34 -1.33 13.00
N GLN A 42 1.36 -0.18 13.68
CA GLN A 42 1.87 1.06 13.12
C GLN A 42 3.36 0.95 12.76
N TYR A 43 4.17 0.37 13.64
CA TYR A 43 5.60 0.18 13.43
C TYR A 43 5.89 -0.74 12.23
N LEU A 44 5.22 -1.89 12.17
CA LEU A 44 5.39 -2.85 11.07
C LEU A 44 4.96 -2.27 9.71
N ASN A 45 4.03 -1.32 9.73
CA ASN A 45 3.59 -0.61 8.54
C ASN A 45 4.42 0.65 8.22
N GLY A 46 5.48 0.95 8.98
CA GLY A 46 6.32 2.13 8.78
C GLY A 46 5.59 3.46 8.99
N LEU A 47 4.53 3.46 9.81
CA LEU A 47 3.75 4.65 10.15
C LEU A 47 4.32 5.38 11.37
N CYS A 48 5.11 4.70 12.17
CA CYS A 48 5.85 5.26 13.30
C CYS A 48 7.20 4.57 13.49
N GLY A 49 8.09 5.17 14.27
CA GLY A 49 9.32 4.56 14.76
C GLY A 49 9.21 4.15 16.23
N LEU A 50 10.31 3.64 16.80
CA LEU A 50 10.35 3.21 18.21
C LEU A 50 10.17 4.35 19.20
N GLU A 51 10.47 5.59 18.80
CA GLU A 51 10.25 6.80 19.60
C GLU A 51 8.80 7.02 20.03
N MET A 52 7.85 6.41 19.31
CA MET A 52 6.42 6.48 19.66
C MET A 52 6.03 5.57 20.83
N LEU A 53 6.90 4.63 21.22
CA LEU A 53 6.61 3.63 22.25
C LEU A 53 6.35 4.29 23.62
N GLU A 54 7.17 5.28 23.99
CA GLU A 54 7.00 6.05 25.22
C GLU A 54 5.65 6.80 25.24
N ALA A 55 5.32 7.49 24.17
CA ALA A 55 4.04 8.21 24.06
C ALA A 55 2.83 7.26 24.11
N CYS A 56 2.94 6.05 23.54
CA CYS A 56 1.90 5.02 23.64
C CYS A 56 1.76 4.51 25.08
N THR A 57 2.87 4.30 25.78
CA THR A 57 2.89 3.85 27.18
C THR A 57 2.28 4.91 28.11
N GLU A 58 2.62 6.18 27.92
CA GLU A 58 2.02 7.31 28.67
C GLU A 58 0.50 7.41 28.45
N LYS A 59 0.06 7.25 27.19
CA LYS A 59 -1.39 7.22 26.88
C LYS A 59 -2.09 6.06 27.60
N TRP A 60 -1.52 4.88 27.60
CA TRP A 60 -2.08 3.72 28.30
C TRP A 60 -2.23 4.03 29.82
N HIS A 61 -1.20 4.59 30.46
CA HIS A 61 -1.25 4.97 31.86
C HIS A 61 -2.34 6.02 32.13
N ALA A 62 -2.58 6.95 31.21
CA ALA A 62 -3.59 7.99 31.34
C ALA A 62 -5.04 7.48 31.19
N MET A 63 -5.24 6.35 30.50
CA MET A 63 -6.58 5.81 30.18
C MET A 63 -7.37 5.34 31.41
N LYS A 64 -6.74 5.09 32.57
CA LYS A 64 -7.38 4.59 33.79
C LYS A 64 -8.31 3.40 33.59
N VAL A 65 -8.00 2.55 32.61
CA VAL A 65 -8.81 1.39 32.22
C VAL A 65 -8.07 0.14 32.67
N ASP A 66 -8.62 -0.57 33.63
CA ASP A 66 -8.05 -1.82 34.17
C ASP A 66 -8.30 -3.05 33.26
N SER A 67 -8.91 -2.85 32.06
CA SER A 67 -9.39 -3.95 31.23
C SER A 67 -8.40 -4.44 30.17
N ILE A 68 -7.32 -3.71 29.91
CA ILE A 68 -6.31 -4.07 28.90
C ILE A 68 -4.90 -3.91 29.48
N SER A 69 -4.07 -4.93 29.33
CA SER A 69 -2.66 -4.84 29.73
C SER A 69 -1.87 -3.95 28.78
N LEU A 70 -0.73 -3.38 29.24
CA LEU A 70 0.17 -2.62 28.37
C LEU A 70 0.63 -3.43 27.16
N ARG A 71 0.94 -4.71 27.37
CA ARG A 71 1.31 -5.64 26.30
C ARG A 71 0.26 -5.71 25.19
N GLU A 72 -1.00 -5.90 25.57
CA GLU A 72 -2.13 -5.96 24.61
C GLU A 72 -2.38 -4.62 23.94
N TYR A 73 -2.29 -3.53 24.68
CA TYR A 73 -2.44 -2.17 24.13
C TYR A 73 -1.37 -1.85 23.07
N LEU A 74 -0.12 -2.27 23.30
CA LEU A 74 0.96 -2.12 22.35
C LEU A 74 0.90 -3.15 21.20
N GLY A 75 0.10 -4.22 21.31
CA GLY A 75 -0.02 -5.30 20.32
C GLY A 75 1.14 -6.28 20.35
N LEU A 76 1.89 -6.37 21.46
CA LEU A 76 3.08 -7.19 21.57
C LEU A 76 2.75 -8.63 21.95
N THR A 77 3.52 -9.58 21.42
CA THR A 77 3.57 -10.96 21.95
C THR A 77 4.25 -10.98 23.31
N GLU A 78 4.15 -12.08 24.03
CA GLU A 78 4.84 -12.26 25.30
C GLU A 78 6.35 -12.10 25.16
N GLN A 79 6.96 -12.75 24.16
CA GLN A 79 8.39 -12.67 23.88
C GLN A 79 8.84 -11.23 23.56
N GLU A 80 8.08 -10.49 22.78
CA GLU A 80 8.39 -9.09 22.44
C GLU A 80 8.24 -8.18 23.65
N TYR A 81 7.27 -8.45 24.52
CA TYR A 81 7.09 -7.68 25.75
C TYR A 81 8.18 -7.94 26.76
N ASP A 82 8.65 -9.19 26.88
CA ASP A 82 9.81 -9.54 27.72
C ASP A 82 11.08 -8.87 27.22
N ALA A 83 11.29 -8.84 25.89
CA ALA A 83 12.41 -8.12 25.31
C ALA A 83 12.30 -6.58 25.52
N TYR A 84 11.10 -6.03 25.45
CA TYR A 84 10.82 -4.62 25.76
C TYR A 84 11.17 -4.28 27.22
N LEU A 85 10.82 -5.14 28.15
CA LEU A 85 11.15 -4.98 29.57
C LEU A 85 12.63 -5.32 29.91
N GLN A 86 13.40 -5.74 28.91
CA GLN A 86 14.78 -6.22 29.08
C GLN A 86 14.91 -7.40 30.05
N THR A 87 13.90 -8.23 30.11
CA THR A 87 13.89 -9.43 30.93
C THR A 87 14.71 -10.56 30.30
N ASP A 88 14.94 -10.50 28.97
CA ASP A 88 15.83 -11.39 28.24
C ASP A 88 16.98 -10.60 27.60
N PRO A 89 18.19 -10.60 28.21
CA PRO A 89 19.33 -9.83 27.72
C PRO A 89 19.91 -10.37 26.39
N GLY A 90 19.47 -11.52 25.91
CA GLY A 90 19.93 -12.12 24.64
C GLY A 90 19.12 -11.70 23.41
N VAL A 91 17.99 -11.01 23.59
CA VAL A 91 17.06 -10.68 22.51
C VAL A 91 16.83 -9.17 22.44
N SER A 92 17.12 -8.59 21.27
CA SER A 92 16.83 -7.17 21.02
C SER A 92 15.36 -7.00 20.61
N PHE A 93 14.61 -6.17 21.35
CA PHE A 93 13.23 -5.81 21.03
C PHE A 93 13.09 -5.25 19.61
N GLN A 94 14.03 -4.37 19.22
CA GLN A 94 14.03 -3.79 17.88
C GLN A 94 14.24 -4.86 16.81
N GLU A 95 15.19 -5.77 16.98
CA GLU A 95 15.45 -6.85 16.02
C GLU A 95 14.26 -7.79 15.86
N LEU A 96 13.55 -8.09 16.95
CA LEU A 96 12.32 -8.88 16.89
C LEU A 96 11.24 -8.21 16.03
N LEU A 97 11.03 -6.91 16.17
CA LEU A 97 10.07 -6.18 15.37
C LEU A 97 10.55 -6.00 13.92
N ASP A 98 11.81 -5.69 13.70
CA ASP A 98 12.39 -5.50 12.37
C ASP A 98 12.36 -6.78 11.53
N SER A 99 12.49 -7.95 12.15
CA SER A 99 12.38 -9.23 11.46
C SER A 99 10.97 -9.50 10.88
N GLN A 100 9.95 -8.81 11.36
CA GLN A 100 8.56 -8.97 10.96
C GLN A 100 8.12 -7.98 9.89
N ARG A 101 9.00 -7.08 9.44
CA ARG A 101 8.71 -6.12 8.37
C ARG A 101 9.70 -6.25 7.23
N LYS A 102 9.27 -5.82 6.06
CA LYS A 102 10.09 -5.78 4.84
C LYS A 102 9.89 -4.46 4.10
N THR A 103 10.84 -4.14 3.25
CA THR A 103 10.71 -3.07 2.25
C THR A 103 10.17 -3.68 0.96
N GLN A 104 9.03 -3.19 0.50
CA GLN A 104 8.47 -3.51 -0.80
C GLN A 104 8.77 -2.38 -1.78
N ARG A 105 9.48 -2.67 -2.87
CA ARG A 105 9.74 -1.71 -3.94
C ARG A 105 8.58 -1.71 -4.92
N PHE A 106 8.24 -0.51 -5.45
CA PHE A 106 7.16 -0.37 -6.40
C PHE A 106 7.40 0.78 -7.37
N ARG A 107 6.74 0.73 -8.53
CA ARG A 107 6.71 1.81 -9.51
C ARG A 107 5.30 2.16 -9.90
N VAL A 108 5.13 3.43 -10.28
CA VAL A 108 3.87 3.97 -10.79
C VAL A 108 4.08 4.37 -12.25
N TYR A 109 3.29 3.78 -13.12
CA TYR A 109 3.22 4.13 -14.54
C TYR A 109 1.87 4.75 -14.82
N GLN A 110 1.88 5.95 -15.37
CA GLN A 110 0.67 6.69 -15.70
C GLN A 110 0.47 6.79 -17.19
N LEU A 111 -0.78 6.63 -17.61
CA LEU A 111 -1.17 6.75 -19.01
C LEU A 111 -0.96 8.19 -19.48
N ASP A 112 -0.31 8.35 -20.63
CA ASP A 112 -0.19 9.62 -21.33
C ASP A 112 -1.57 10.00 -21.90
N LEU A 113 -2.05 11.17 -21.52
CA LEU A 113 -3.40 11.66 -21.87
C LEU A 113 -3.39 12.56 -23.11
N GLU A 114 -2.22 12.85 -23.67
CA GLU A 114 -2.09 13.76 -24.82
C GLU A 114 -2.47 13.10 -26.14
N HIS A 115 -2.35 11.78 -26.24
CA HIS A 115 -2.64 11.01 -27.45
C HIS A 115 -4.13 10.62 -27.54
N GLY A 116 -4.74 10.80 -28.72
CA GLY A 116 -6.17 10.55 -28.93
C GLY A 116 -6.63 9.10 -28.69
N GLU A 117 -5.77 8.14 -29.01
CA GLU A 117 -6.10 6.71 -28.84
C GLU A 117 -6.18 6.28 -27.37
N THR A 118 -5.35 6.86 -26.50
CA THR A 118 -5.35 6.58 -25.08
C THR A 118 -6.58 7.14 -24.36
N ARG A 119 -7.14 8.23 -24.86
CA ARG A 119 -8.38 8.85 -24.31
C ARG A 119 -9.56 7.91 -24.30
N ALA A 120 -9.62 6.94 -25.22
CA ALA A 120 -10.72 5.98 -25.31
C ALA A 120 -10.86 5.08 -24.06
N PHE A 121 -9.78 4.86 -23.32
CA PHE A 121 -9.77 4.04 -22.10
C PHE A 121 -9.18 4.76 -20.88
N ALA A 122 -8.76 6.02 -21.01
CA ALA A 122 -8.27 6.82 -19.90
C ALA A 122 -9.29 6.90 -18.78
N PHE A 123 -8.83 6.72 -17.54
CA PHE A 123 -9.67 6.64 -16.33
C PHE A 123 -10.73 5.53 -16.38
N GLY A 124 -10.65 4.62 -17.35
CA GLY A 124 -11.53 3.48 -17.48
C GLY A 124 -10.95 2.20 -16.88
N GLY A 125 -11.83 1.23 -16.60
CA GLY A 125 -11.41 -0.10 -16.20
C GLY A 125 -10.90 -0.92 -17.38
N ILE A 126 -10.52 -2.17 -17.09
CA ILE A 126 -9.97 -3.11 -18.08
C ILE A 126 -10.92 -3.33 -19.27
N ASP A 127 -12.25 -3.26 -19.03
CA ASP A 127 -13.23 -3.40 -20.10
C ASP A 127 -13.17 -2.22 -21.11
N ALA A 128 -12.85 -1.01 -20.66
CA ALA A 128 -12.64 0.13 -21.56
C ALA A 128 -11.36 -0.05 -22.39
N LEU A 129 -10.29 -0.57 -21.79
CA LEU A 129 -9.05 -0.92 -22.48
C LEU A 129 -9.33 -1.94 -23.60
N HIS A 130 -10.06 -3.01 -23.29
CA HIS A 130 -10.41 -4.05 -24.26
C HIS A 130 -11.30 -3.52 -25.40
N LYS A 131 -12.28 -2.64 -25.10
CA LYS A 131 -13.12 -1.99 -26.11
C LYS A 131 -12.31 -1.08 -27.04
N ALA A 132 -11.23 -0.47 -26.54
CA ALA A 132 -10.30 0.31 -27.34
C ALA A 132 -9.35 -0.56 -28.21
N GLY A 133 -9.47 -1.88 -28.15
CA GLY A 133 -8.72 -2.84 -28.99
C GLY A 133 -7.43 -3.38 -28.34
N PHE A 134 -7.13 -3.00 -27.12
CA PHE A 134 -5.93 -3.45 -26.41
C PHE A 134 -6.22 -4.64 -25.50
N GLN A 135 -5.47 -5.71 -25.66
CA GLN A 135 -5.56 -6.89 -24.77
C GLN A 135 -4.75 -6.74 -23.49
N GLN A 136 -3.76 -5.84 -23.47
CA GLN A 136 -2.89 -5.51 -22.36
C GLN A 136 -2.60 -4.00 -22.41
N PRO A 137 -2.23 -3.36 -21.31
CA PRO A 137 -1.86 -1.96 -21.31
C PRO A 137 -0.71 -1.70 -22.32
N PRO A 138 -0.89 -0.77 -23.28
CA PRO A 138 0.15 -0.45 -24.28
C PRO A 138 1.29 0.34 -23.62
N ALA A 139 2.34 -0.34 -23.17
CA ALA A 139 3.39 0.23 -22.34
C ALA A 139 4.07 1.48 -22.93
N ALA A 140 4.14 1.60 -24.27
CA ALA A 140 4.67 2.78 -24.96
C ALA A 140 3.87 4.07 -24.68
N GLU A 141 2.61 3.93 -24.27
CA GLU A 141 1.71 5.06 -23.93
C GLU A 141 1.75 5.42 -22.45
N TYR A 142 2.64 4.81 -21.69
CA TYR A 142 2.79 5.07 -20.26
C TYR A 142 4.11 5.75 -19.95
N THR A 143 4.08 6.60 -18.93
CA THR A 143 5.27 7.25 -18.37
C THR A 143 5.51 6.72 -16.95
N LEU A 144 6.75 6.30 -16.66
CA LEU A 144 7.20 6.01 -15.29
C LEU A 144 7.29 7.34 -14.54
N VAL A 145 6.39 7.57 -13.59
CA VAL A 145 6.30 8.82 -12.83
C VAL A 145 6.85 8.70 -11.41
N TYR A 146 7.05 7.48 -10.92
CA TYR A 146 7.61 7.25 -9.59
C TYR A 146 8.23 5.87 -9.46
N ASP A 147 9.36 5.82 -8.74
CA ASP A 147 10.03 4.58 -8.29
C ASP A 147 10.34 4.73 -6.80
N GLY A 148 9.71 3.94 -5.95
CA GLY A 148 9.81 4.12 -4.50
C GLY A 148 9.63 2.85 -3.69
N GLU A 149 9.56 3.05 -2.38
CA GLU A 149 9.55 1.98 -1.40
C GLU A 149 8.43 2.16 -0.37
N LEU A 150 7.90 1.05 0.12
CA LEU A 150 6.91 0.98 1.17
C LEU A 150 7.31 -0.06 2.21
N THR A 151 7.41 0.33 3.48
CA THR A 151 7.57 -0.64 4.57
C THR A 151 6.25 -1.34 4.81
N CYS A 152 6.28 -2.67 4.91
CA CYS A 152 5.10 -3.49 5.15
C CYS A 152 5.44 -4.73 5.98
N PRO A 153 4.46 -5.32 6.69
CA PRO A 153 4.62 -6.60 7.37
C PRO A 153 5.05 -7.70 6.41
N VAL A 154 5.90 -8.60 6.88
CA VAL A 154 6.23 -9.83 6.14
C VAL A 154 4.95 -10.65 5.95
N GLY A 155 4.71 -11.13 4.73
CA GLY A 155 3.51 -11.91 4.40
C GLY A 155 2.23 -11.09 4.16
N GLN A 156 2.30 -9.74 4.15
CA GLN A 156 1.16 -8.91 3.79
C GLN A 156 0.64 -9.25 2.38
N ASP A 157 -0.68 -9.30 2.22
CA ASP A 157 -1.32 -9.57 0.92
C ASP A 157 -1.02 -8.44 -0.09
N GLU A 158 -0.83 -8.82 -1.35
CA GLU A 158 -0.55 -7.87 -2.44
C GLU A 158 -1.62 -6.81 -2.60
N ARG A 159 -2.88 -7.19 -2.42
CA ARG A 159 -4.00 -6.25 -2.51
C ARG A 159 -3.87 -5.16 -1.45
N ASP A 160 -3.53 -5.52 -0.21
CA ASP A 160 -3.38 -4.54 0.87
C ASP A 160 -2.21 -3.60 0.60
N ILE A 161 -1.12 -4.11 0.01
CA ILE A 161 0.04 -3.30 -0.42
C ILE A 161 -0.39 -2.31 -1.51
N LEU A 162 -1.09 -2.77 -2.54
CA LEU A 162 -1.58 -1.94 -3.65
C LEU A 162 -2.60 -0.89 -3.18
N GLU A 163 -3.52 -1.26 -2.29
CA GLU A 163 -4.48 -0.34 -1.69
C GLU A 163 -3.77 0.77 -0.87
N ARG A 164 -2.71 0.42 -0.14
CA ARG A 164 -1.91 1.39 0.61
C ARG A 164 -1.14 2.34 -0.31
N ILE A 165 -0.54 1.83 -1.39
CA ILE A 165 0.11 2.68 -2.41
C ILE A 165 -0.92 3.63 -3.00
N PHE A 166 -2.06 3.12 -3.45
CA PHE A 166 -3.12 3.93 -4.02
C PHE A 166 -3.61 5.01 -3.04
N ALA A 167 -3.85 4.67 -1.78
CA ALA A 167 -4.27 5.60 -0.74
C ALA A 167 -3.25 6.72 -0.55
N ARG A 168 -1.99 6.35 -0.31
CA ARG A 168 -0.91 7.28 -0.03
C ARG A 168 -0.72 8.29 -1.17
N TYR A 169 -0.69 7.81 -2.42
CA TYR A 169 -0.43 8.65 -3.60
C TYR A 169 -1.69 9.34 -4.17
N ASN A 170 -2.80 9.26 -3.46
CA ASN A 170 -4.00 10.06 -3.67
C ASN A 170 -4.25 11.10 -2.58
N GLN A 171 -3.40 11.11 -1.53
CA GLN A 171 -3.56 12.03 -0.39
C GLN A 171 -2.38 12.96 -0.21
N ALA A 172 -1.15 12.44 -0.30
CA ALA A 172 0.07 13.22 -0.12
C ALA A 172 1.15 12.67 -1.06
N PHE A 173 1.61 13.52 -1.95
CA PHE A 173 2.69 13.19 -2.86
C PHE A 173 4.04 13.45 -2.18
N PRO A 174 5.03 12.53 -2.27
CA PRO A 174 6.40 12.86 -1.98
C PRO A 174 6.93 13.89 -3.00
N PRO A 175 7.97 14.69 -2.63
CA PRO A 175 8.47 15.76 -3.49
C PRO A 175 8.99 15.29 -4.87
N ASP A 176 9.38 14.04 -4.96
CA ASP A 176 9.92 13.39 -6.16
C ASP A 176 8.87 12.63 -6.98
N TYR A 177 7.60 12.74 -6.60
CA TYR A 177 6.49 12.18 -7.37
C TYR A 177 6.12 13.11 -8.51
N LEU A 178 6.39 12.70 -9.74
CA LEU A 178 6.20 13.52 -10.95
C LEU A 178 4.82 13.36 -11.60
N GLY A 179 3.97 12.52 -11.02
CA GLY A 179 2.67 12.17 -11.58
C GLY A 179 1.48 12.91 -10.99
N ARG A 180 0.31 12.64 -11.54
CA ARG A 180 -1.00 12.95 -10.96
C ARG A 180 -1.41 11.90 -9.93
N SER A 181 -2.52 12.13 -9.24
CA SER A 181 -3.17 11.08 -8.42
C SER A 181 -3.33 9.78 -9.21
N ILE A 182 -3.08 8.63 -8.56
CA ILE A 182 -3.27 7.31 -9.16
C ILE A 182 -4.76 7.12 -9.45
N ALA A 183 -5.09 6.66 -10.63
CA ALA A 183 -6.45 6.52 -11.11
C ALA A 183 -6.65 5.22 -11.90
N PRO A 184 -7.90 4.81 -12.20
CA PRO A 184 -8.13 3.75 -13.17
C PRO A 184 -7.35 4.01 -14.45
N SER A 185 -6.89 2.96 -15.10
CA SER A 185 -5.97 2.91 -16.23
C SER A 185 -4.47 3.05 -15.89
N ASP A 186 -4.08 3.46 -14.70
CA ASP A 186 -2.67 3.44 -14.32
C ASP A 186 -2.18 2.02 -14.02
N VAL A 187 -0.86 1.81 -14.09
CA VAL A 187 -0.22 0.53 -13.82
C VAL A 187 0.73 0.67 -12.63
N LEU A 188 0.58 -0.21 -11.64
CA LEU A 188 1.50 -0.36 -10.52
C LEU A 188 2.37 -1.59 -10.73
N GLU A 189 3.67 -1.44 -10.54
CA GLU A 189 4.62 -2.54 -10.48
C GLU A 189 5.00 -2.81 -9.01
N LEU A 190 4.85 -4.04 -8.55
CA LEU A 190 5.50 -4.53 -7.34
C LEU A 190 6.70 -5.37 -7.76
N TYR A 191 7.88 -5.06 -7.22
CA TYR A 191 9.08 -5.75 -7.64
C TYR A 191 10.09 -5.95 -6.51
N ASP A 192 10.92 -6.94 -6.68
CA ASP A 192 12.13 -7.21 -5.91
C ASP A 192 13.26 -7.71 -6.85
N GLU A 193 14.30 -8.33 -6.30
CA GLU A 193 15.43 -8.83 -7.07
C GLU A 193 15.07 -10.06 -7.95
N SER A 194 14.04 -10.80 -7.56
CA SER A 194 13.65 -12.08 -8.15
C SER A 194 12.42 -11.99 -9.05
N GLU A 195 11.49 -11.09 -8.75
CA GLU A 195 10.18 -11.06 -9.40
C GLU A 195 9.70 -9.63 -9.67
N ARG A 196 8.89 -9.52 -10.75
CA ARG A 196 8.18 -8.29 -11.13
C ARG A 196 6.75 -8.63 -11.46
N ARG A 197 5.80 -7.92 -10.87
CA ARG A 197 4.38 -8.10 -11.09
C ARG A 197 3.74 -6.76 -11.37
N TYR A 198 2.85 -6.72 -12.36
CA TYR A 198 2.20 -5.51 -12.84
C TYR A 198 0.71 -5.58 -12.62
N PHE A 199 0.14 -4.51 -12.13
CA PHE A 199 -1.26 -4.42 -11.75
C PHE A 199 -1.90 -3.19 -12.38
N TYR A 200 -2.89 -3.41 -13.23
CA TYR A 200 -3.72 -2.36 -13.79
C TYR A 200 -4.70 -1.88 -12.73
N CYS A 201 -4.77 -0.56 -12.50
CA CYS A 201 -5.78 0.04 -11.64
C CYS A 201 -7.14 -0.06 -12.38
N ASP A 202 -8.00 -0.95 -11.90
CA ASP A 202 -9.34 -1.15 -12.44
C ASP A 202 -10.37 -0.33 -11.65
N MET A 203 -11.62 -0.26 -12.13
CA MET A 203 -12.71 0.45 -11.44
C MET A 203 -13.06 -0.18 -10.08
N ALA A 204 -12.75 -1.44 -9.87
CA ALA A 204 -13.05 -2.20 -8.67
C ALA A 204 -11.82 -2.94 -8.12
N GLY A 205 -10.65 -2.30 -8.07
CA GLY A 205 -9.42 -2.86 -7.52
C GLY A 205 -8.29 -2.93 -8.52
N PHE A 206 -7.53 -4.00 -8.48
CA PHE A 206 -6.34 -4.19 -9.29
C PHE A 206 -6.42 -5.50 -10.05
N LEU A 207 -6.02 -5.47 -11.31
CA LEU A 207 -5.96 -6.65 -12.14
C LEU A 207 -4.51 -6.92 -12.57
N GLN A 208 -3.99 -8.09 -12.24
CA GLN A 208 -2.66 -8.47 -12.70
C GLN A 208 -2.64 -8.56 -14.24
N VAL A 209 -1.68 -7.87 -14.85
CA VAL A 209 -1.54 -7.73 -16.31
C VAL A 209 -0.12 -8.03 -16.76
N LYS A 210 0.04 -8.23 -18.09
CA LYS A 210 1.36 -8.17 -18.70
C LYS A 210 1.68 -6.73 -19.05
N PHE A 211 2.90 -6.32 -18.73
CA PHE A 211 3.40 -4.98 -19.03
C PHE A 211 4.87 -5.05 -19.40
N SER A 212 5.29 -4.24 -20.35
CA SER A 212 6.68 -4.23 -20.84
C SER A 212 7.34 -2.88 -20.47
N PRO A 213 7.90 -2.74 -19.24
CA PRO A 213 8.37 -1.45 -18.74
C PRO A 213 9.49 -0.83 -19.56
N ALA A 214 10.22 -1.63 -20.36
CA ALA A 214 11.26 -1.15 -21.25
C ALA A 214 10.72 -0.27 -22.40
N LEU A 215 9.42 -0.34 -22.69
CA LEU A 215 8.76 0.49 -23.70
C LEU A 215 8.14 1.76 -23.11
N ALA A 216 8.01 1.84 -21.79
CA ALA A 216 7.46 3.00 -21.12
C ALA A 216 8.43 4.20 -21.18
N LYS A 217 7.84 5.39 -21.27
CA LYS A 217 8.57 6.65 -21.21
C LYS A 217 9.12 6.88 -19.79
N LYS A 218 10.14 7.69 -19.64
CA LYS A 218 10.61 8.19 -18.33
C LYS A 218 10.21 9.65 -18.20
N ALA A 219 9.68 10.03 -17.04
CA ALA A 219 9.37 11.41 -16.72
C ALA A 219 10.65 12.26 -16.58
#